data_daad6c084f45d46451133f0a56c686e9
#
_entry.id   daad6c084f45d46451133f0a56c686e9
#
_cell.length_a   1.000
_cell.length_b   1.000
_cell.length_c   1.000
_cell.angle_alpha   90.00
_cell.angle_beta   90.00
_cell.angle_gamma   90.00
#
_symmetry.space_group_name_H-M   'P 1'
#
loop_
_entity.id
_entity.type
_entity.pdbx_description
1 polymer ?
#
loop_
_entity_poly.entity_id
_entity_poly.type
_entity_poly.pdbx_seq_one_letter_code
_entity_poly.pdbx_strand_id
1 'polypeptide(L)'
;MKHIEGSYKGYKTLNLYYQCWVPSSNPKAILLVVHGLAEHSGRYTNLVNYFVPRGFTVYGIDHRGHGKSEGLRGYVERFAYYLYDLRTFFHMVRSRHHDAKIFIVGHSVGGTIATAYTILHQGEFDGLALSGATIKPGASLSPAKIMTARLLSLM
;
A
#
# COMPACT_ATOMS: atom_id res chain seq x y z
N MET A 1 3.17 13.94 -17.99
CA MET A 1 2.79 13.29 -16.71
C MET A 1 2.08 14.32 -15.84
N LYS A 2 0.89 14.00 -15.34
CA LYS A 2 0.15 14.82 -14.35
C LYS A 2 0.30 14.18 -12.97
N HIS A 3 0.63 14.98 -11.95
CA HIS A 3 0.70 14.56 -10.55
C HIS A 3 -0.52 15.09 -9.81
N ILE A 4 -1.18 14.24 -9.04
CA ILE A 4 -2.38 14.53 -8.27
C ILE A 4 -2.16 14.02 -6.85
N GLU A 5 -2.50 14.84 -5.87
CA GLU A 5 -2.53 14.46 -4.46
C GLU A 5 -3.98 14.51 -3.97
N GLY A 6 -4.32 13.66 -2.99
CA GLY A 6 -5.64 13.65 -2.41
C GLY A 6 -5.71 12.85 -1.12
N SER A 7 -6.90 12.79 -0.56
CA SER A 7 -7.18 11.97 0.61
C SER A 7 -8.49 11.19 0.44
N TYR A 8 -8.63 10.14 1.23
CA TYR A 8 -9.86 9.34 1.32
C TYR A 8 -10.10 8.94 2.78
N LYS A 9 -11.34 8.57 3.09
CA LYS A 9 -11.69 8.08 4.43
C LYS A 9 -11.38 6.60 4.52
N GLY A 10 -10.36 6.26 5.29
CA GLY A 10 -10.04 4.88 5.64
C GLY A 10 -10.91 4.35 6.79
N TYR A 11 -10.58 3.17 7.28
CA TYR A 11 -11.28 2.55 8.40
C TYR A 11 -11.25 3.44 9.65
N LYS A 12 -12.36 3.48 10.40
CA LYS A 12 -12.59 4.41 11.52
C LYS A 12 -12.46 5.89 11.11
N THR A 13 -12.82 6.21 9.87
CA THR A 13 -12.91 7.59 9.33
C THR A 13 -11.60 8.40 9.30
N LEU A 14 -10.44 7.77 9.47
CA LEU A 14 -9.15 8.45 9.33
C LEU A 14 -8.97 9.02 7.92
N ASN A 15 -8.43 10.24 7.81
CA ASN A 15 -8.01 10.79 6.54
C ASN A 15 -6.69 10.15 6.12
N LEU A 16 -6.73 9.40 5.04
CA LEU A 16 -5.56 8.75 4.48
C LEU A 16 -5.18 9.41 3.17
N TYR A 17 -3.91 9.72 3.05
CA TYR A 17 -3.34 10.42 1.91
C TYR A 17 -2.96 9.45 0.79
N TYR A 18 -3.11 9.89 -0.43
CA TYR A 18 -2.59 9.21 -1.60
C TYR A 18 -2.02 10.18 -2.63
N GLN A 19 -1.16 9.66 -3.49
CA GLN A 19 -0.66 10.32 -4.69
C GLN A 19 -1.03 9.50 -5.93
N CYS A 20 -1.17 10.19 -7.06
CA CYS A 20 -1.42 9.59 -8.34
C CYS A 20 -0.61 10.29 -9.43
N TRP A 21 0.07 9.53 -10.27
CA TRP A 21 0.78 10.01 -11.44
C TRP A 21 0.17 9.41 -12.70
N VAL A 22 -0.32 10.29 -13.56
CA VAL A 22 -1.08 9.92 -14.75
C VAL A 22 -0.25 10.20 -16.00
N PRO A 23 -0.15 9.26 -16.95
CA PRO A 23 0.51 9.49 -18.24
C PRO A 23 -0.25 10.51 -19.09
N SER A 24 0.39 11.04 -20.13
CA SER A 24 -0.26 11.97 -21.08
C SER A 24 -1.21 11.27 -22.05
N SER A 25 -1.07 9.96 -22.22
CA SER A 25 -1.93 9.09 -23.04
C SER A 25 -2.91 8.31 -22.18
N ASN A 26 -3.89 7.64 -22.81
CA ASN A 26 -4.75 6.70 -22.09
C ASN A 26 -3.91 5.62 -21.41
N PRO A 27 -4.14 5.35 -20.11
CA PRO A 27 -3.33 4.40 -19.37
C PRO A 27 -3.56 2.96 -19.85
N LYS A 28 -2.46 2.21 -20.00
CA LYS A 28 -2.48 0.77 -20.32
C LYS A 28 -2.97 -0.08 -19.15
N ALA A 29 -2.59 0.32 -17.94
CA ALA A 29 -2.94 -0.32 -16.68
C ALA A 29 -2.62 0.62 -15.52
N ILE A 30 -3.03 0.20 -14.32
CA ILE A 30 -2.83 0.93 -13.07
C ILE A 30 -1.93 0.10 -12.15
N LEU A 31 -0.98 0.75 -11.50
CA LEU A 31 -0.16 0.19 -10.44
C LEU A 31 -0.57 0.83 -9.11
N LEU A 32 -1.00 0.02 -8.14
CA LEU A 32 -1.22 0.44 -6.76
C LEU A 32 0.00 0.11 -5.92
N VAL A 33 0.74 1.12 -5.47
CA VAL A 33 1.92 0.96 -4.64
C VAL A 33 1.53 0.96 -3.16
N VAL A 34 1.94 -0.11 -2.47
CA VAL A 34 1.73 -0.35 -1.03
C VAL A 34 3.10 -0.36 -0.37
N HIS A 35 3.44 0.73 0.32
CA HIS A 35 4.79 0.96 0.86
C HIS A 35 5.10 0.15 2.11
N GLY A 36 6.38 0.06 2.48
CA GLY A 36 6.87 -0.65 3.67
C GLY A 36 6.73 0.13 4.98
N LEU A 37 7.22 -0.46 6.08
CA LEU A 37 7.26 0.20 7.38
C LEU A 37 8.20 1.42 7.35
N ALA A 38 7.82 2.49 8.05
CA ALA A 38 8.57 3.75 8.14
C ALA A 38 8.87 4.41 6.78
N GLU A 39 8.04 4.16 5.79
CA GLU A 39 8.09 4.76 4.46
C GLU A 39 6.85 5.63 4.18
N HIS A 40 6.72 6.07 2.95
CA HIS A 40 5.56 6.78 2.40
C HIS A 40 5.57 6.69 0.86
N SER A 41 4.45 6.97 0.24
CA SER A 41 4.26 6.87 -1.22
C SER A 41 5.27 7.69 -2.04
N GLY A 42 5.75 8.81 -1.52
CA GLY A 42 6.72 9.67 -2.20
C GLY A 42 8.12 9.05 -2.40
N ARG A 43 8.43 7.92 -1.77
CA ARG A 43 9.70 7.21 -1.98
C ARG A 43 9.77 6.40 -3.27
N TYR A 44 8.65 6.26 -3.96
CA TYR A 44 8.54 5.42 -5.16
C TYR A 44 8.72 6.18 -6.48
N THR A 45 9.41 7.32 -6.44
CA THR A 45 9.67 8.16 -7.63
C THR A 45 10.41 7.40 -8.74
N ASN A 46 11.31 6.47 -8.40
CA ASN A 46 12.00 5.64 -9.38
C ASN A 46 11.00 4.75 -10.16
N LEU A 47 10.05 4.12 -9.45
CA LEU A 47 8.99 3.34 -10.07
C LEU A 47 8.08 4.24 -10.92
N VAL A 48 7.69 5.39 -10.42
CA VAL A 48 6.89 6.38 -11.14
C VAL A 48 7.59 6.80 -12.42
N ASN A 49 8.86 7.21 -12.34
CA ASN A 49 9.64 7.68 -13.49
C ASN A 49 9.88 6.58 -14.54
N TYR A 50 9.84 5.32 -14.14
CA TYR A 50 9.96 4.19 -15.06
C TYR A 50 8.63 3.86 -15.74
N PHE A 51 7.54 3.74 -14.97
CA PHE A 51 6.27 3.20 -15.48
C PHE A 51 5.36 4.25 -16.12
N VAL A 52 5.31 5.48 -15.58
CA VAL A 52 4.38 6.50 -16.11
C VAL A 52 4.70 6.90 -17.56
N PRO A 53 5.98 7.12 -17.97
CA PRO A 53 6.30 7.38 -19.37
C PRO A 53 5.98 6.19 -20.30
N ARG A 54 5.82 4.98 -19.75
CA ARG A 54 5.46 3.76 -20.48
C ARG A 54 3.95 3.53 -20.57
N GLY A 55 3.16 4.49 -20.08
CA GLY A 55 1.70 4.48 -20.19
C GLY A 55 0.98 3.82 -19.02
N PHE A 56 1.59 3.73 -17.85
CA PHE A 56 0.93 3.25 -16.64
C PHE A 56 0.51 4.42 -15.76
N THR A 57 -0.67 4.36 -15.18
CA THR A 57 -1.01 5.22 -14.04
C THR A 57 -0.49 4.58 -12.76
N VAL A 58 0.20 5.35 -11.93
CA VAL A 58 0.71 4.89 -10.65
C VAL A 58 -0.03 5.59 -9.53
N TYR A 59 -0.60 4.82 -8.62
CA TYR A 59 -1.17 5.28 -7.36
C TYR A 59 -0.29 4.82 -6.21
N GLY A 60 -0.03 5.68 -5.24
CA GLY A 60 0.65 5.35 -3.99
C GLY A 60 -0.14 5.86 -2.81
N ILE A 61 -0.42 5.00 -1.84
CA ILE A 61 -1.07 5.38 -0.57
C ILE A 61 -0.01 5.62 0.50
N ASP A 62 -0.31 6.49 1.45
CA ASP A 62 0.37 6.52 2.73
C ASP A 62 -0.47 5.75 3.75
N HIS A 63 0.10 4.72 4.35
CA HIS A 63 -0.59 3.94 5.38
C HIS A 63 -0.97 4.81 6.58
N ARG A 64 -2.00 4.41 7.33
CA ARG A 64 -2.31 5.00 8.62
C ARG A 64 -1.05 5.12 9.48
N GLY A 65 -0.84 6.26 10.13
CA GLY A 65 0.34 6.52 10.93
C GLY A 65 1.63 6.74 10.15
N HIS A 66 1.58 6.87 8.80
CA HIS A 66 2.75 7.09 7.94
C HIS A 66 2.54 8.29 7.01
N GLY A 67 3.65 8.86 6.54
CA GLY A 67 3.64 9.95 5.58
C GLY A 67 2.71 11.10 5.97
N LYS A 68 1.80 11.48 5.06
CA LYS A 68 0.80 12.54 5.27
C LYS A 68 -0.55 12.00 5.80
N SER A 69 -0.68 10.68 6.01
CA SER A 69 -1.89 10.07 6.56
C SER A 69 -2.02 10.29 8.07
N GLU A 70 -3.26 10.39 8.53
CA GLU A 70 -3.60 10.43 9.95
C GLU A 70 -3.30 9.10 10.66
N GLY A 71 -3.37 9.12 11.98
CA GLY A 71 -3.12 7.98 12.86
C GLY A 71 -1.87 8.16 13.71
N LEU A 72 -1.72 7.35 14.73
CA LEU A 72 -0.56 7.37 15.61
C LEU A 72 0.69 6.89 14.84
N ARG A 73 1.77 7.69 14.91
CA ARG A 73 2.96 7.46 14.09
C ARG A 73 3.60 6.10 14.31
N GLY A 74 3.77 5.36 13.19
CA GLY A 74 4.38 4.03 13.21
C GLY A 74 3.57 2.93 13.90
N TYR A 75 2.32 3.20 14.27
CA TYR A 75 1.48 2.29 15.04
C TYR A 75 0.18 1.93 14.30
N VAL A 76 -0.24 0.69 14.49
CA VAL A 76 -1.56 0.20 14.11
C VAL A 76 -2.08 -0.74 15.20
N GLU A 77 -3.30 -0.51 15.65
CA GLU A 77 -3.93 -1.33 16.69
C GLU A 77 -4.16 -2.79 16.24
N ARG A 78 -4.54 -2.97 14.97
CA ARG A 78 -4.78 -4.29 14.35
C ARG A 78 -4.30 -4.29 12.90
N PHE A 79 -3.59 -5.32 12.50
CA PHE A 79 -3.13 -5.50 11.12
C PHE A 79 -4.27 -5.42 10.10
N ALA A 80 -5.45 -5.92 10.45
CA ALA A 80 -6.64 -5.88 9.62
C ALA A 80 -7.05 -4.44 9.20
N TYR A 81 -6.66 -3.41 9.95
CA TYR A 81 -6.97 -2.02 9.57
C TYR A 81 -6.23 -1.58 8.31
N TYR A 82 -5.02 -2.07 8.08
CA TYR A 82 -4.33 -1.87 6.80
C TYR A 82 -5.10 -2.50 5.63
N LEU A 83 -5.69 -3.67 5.84
CA LEU A 83 -6.47 -4.37 4.80
C LEU A 83 -7.76 -3.61 4.47
N TYR A 84 -8.46 -3.10 5.47
CA TYR A 84 -9.67 -2.28 5.26
C TYR A 84 -9.35 -0.96 4.54
N ASP A 85 -8.24 -0.31 4.89
CA ASP A 85 -7.78 0.91 4.23
C ASP A 85 -7.43 0.65 2.77
N LEU A 86 -6.66 -0.41 2.51
CA LEU A 86 -6.28 -0.79 1.15
C LEU A 86 -7.51 -1.12 0.31
N ARG A 87 -8.48 -1.82 0.88
CA ARG A 87 -9.73 -2.15 0.19
C ARG A 87 -10.53 -0.90 -0.19
N THR A 88 -10.69 0.01 0.75
CA THR A 88 -11.37 1.29 0.50
C THR A 88 -10.66 2.07 -0.61
N PHE A 89 -9.34 2.11 -0.57
CA PHE A 89 -8.53 2.75 -1.60
C PHE A 89 -8.69 2.07 -2.96
N PHE A 90 -8.61 0.73 -2.99
CA PHE A 90 -8.80 -0.04 -4.21
C PHE A 90 -10.15 0.26 -4.86
N HIS A 91 -11.24 0.23 -4.10
CA HIS A 91 -12.57 0.54 -4.63
C HIS A 91 -12.69 1.98 -5.14
N MET A 92 -12.05 2.94 -4.47
CA MET A 92 -11.98 4.32 -4.96
C MET A 92 -11.24 4.39 -6.31
N VAL A 93 -10.14 3.67 -6.48
CA VAL A 93 -9.43 3.62 -7.75
C VAL A 93 -10.24 2.89 -8.81
N ARG A 94 -10.84 1.75 -8.48
CA ARG A 94 -11.70 0.97 -9.41
C ARG A 94 -12.90 1.80 -9.89
N SER A 95 -13.53 2.59 -9.02
CA SER A 95 -14.64 3.46 -9.42
C SER A 95 -14.27 4.59 -10.39
N ARG A 96 -13.00 4.95 -10.44
CA ARG A 96 -12.46 5.95 -11.39
C ARG A 96 -11.98 5.31 -12.71
N HIS A 97 -11.75 3.98 -12.69
CA HIS A 97 -11.11 3.23 -13.77
C HIS A 97 -11.79 1.86 -13.94
N HIS A 98 -13.07 1.86 -14.34
CA HIS A 98 -13.92 0.67 -14.34
C HIS A 98 -13.33 -0.52 -15.10
N ASP A 99 -12.77 -0.29 -16.29
CA ASP A 99 -12.31 -1.34 -17.20
C ASP A 99 -10.77 -1.51 -17.20
N ALA A 100 -10.05 -0.72 -16.42
CA ALA A 100 -8.60 -0.78 -16.40
C ALA A 100 -8.09 -2.01 -15.64
N LYS A 101 -7.03 -2.61 -16.14
CA LYS A 101 -6.26 -3.59 -15.37
C LYS A 101 -5.57 -2.92 -14.20
N ILE A 102 -5.68 -3.51 -13.00
CA ILE A 102 -5.08 -3.00 -11.77
C ILE A 102 -4.14 -4.05 -11.19
N PHE A 103 -2.89 -3.66 -11.00
CA PHE A 103 -1.86 -4.47 -10.36
C PHE A 103 -1.46 -3.86 -9.02
N ILE A 104 -1.22 -4.68 -8.01
CA ILE A 104 -0.71 -4.24 -6.70
C ILE A 104 0.80 -4.46 -6.67
N VAL A 105 1.54 -3.45 -6.21
CA VAL A 105 3.00 -3.53 -5.99
C VAL A 105 3.27 -3.30 -4.52
N GLY A 106 3.66 -4.35 -3.80
CA GLY A 106 3.91 -4.29 -2.36
C GLY A 106 5.38 -4.44 -2.00
N HIS A 107 5.90 -3.53 -1.15
CA HIS A 107 7.26 -3.59 -0.64
C HIS A 107 7.31 -3.90 0.85
N SER A 108 8.18 -4.83 1.29
CA SER A 108 8.40 -5.15 2.71
C SER A 108 7.07 -5.45 3.44
N VAL A 109 6.73 -4.73 4.51
CA VAL A 109 5.44 -4.83 5.21
C VAL A 109 4.26 -4.54 4.27
N GLY A 110 4.39 -3.60 3.34
CA GLY A 110 3.40 -3.37 2.30
C GLY A 110 3.18 -4.60 1.41
N GLY A 111 4.23 -5.39 1.18
CA GLY A 111 4.12 -6.68 0.50
C GLY A 111 3.33 -7.71 1.32
N THR A 112 3.49 -7.72 2.66
CA THR A 112 2.68 -8.56 3.56
C THR A 112 1.21 -8.15 3.52
N ILE A 113 0.93 -6.84 3.57
CA ILE A 113 -0.42 -6.28 3.46
C ILE A 113 -1.05 -6.67 2.11
N ALA A 114 -0.32 -6.45 1.01
CA ALA A 114 -0.76 -6.78 -0.33
C ALA A 114 -1.04 -8.28 -0.51
N THR A 115 -0.18 -9.15 0.02
CA THR A 115 -0.38 -10.61 0.00
C THR A 115 -1.63 -11.03 0.78
N ALA A 116 -1.80 -10.53 2.01
CA ALA A 116 -2.98 -10.84 2.81
C ALA A 116 -4.26 -10.34 2.14
N TYR A 117 -4.23 -9.13 1.56
CA TYR A 117 -5.34 -8.60 0.77
C TYR A 117 -5.68 -9.49 -0.42
N THR A 118 -4.67 -9.94 -1.16
CA THR A 118 -4.81 -10.82 -2.33
C THR A 118 -5.50 -12.13 -1.97
N ILE A 119 -5.10 -12.75 -0.86
CA ILE A 119 -5.68 -14.03 -0.40
C ILE A 119 -7.17 -13.86 -0.08
N LEU A 120 -7.54 -12.73 0.54
CA LEU A 120 -8.92 -12.48 0.98
C LEU A 120 -9.84 -11.97 -0.14
N HIS A 121 -9.29 -11.36 -1.18
CA HIS A 121 -10.03 -10.66 -2.23
C HIS A 121 -9.57 -11.08 -3.63
N GLN A 122 -9.49 -12.40 -3.86
CA GLN A 122 -9.13 -12.96 -5.17
C GLN A 122 -10.10 -12.49 -6.25
N GLY A 123 -9.55 -12.04 -7.38
CA GLY A 123 -10.35 -11.57 -8.53
C GLY A 123 -10.68 -10.07 -8.51
N GLU A 124 -10.37 -9.32 -7.45
CA GLU A 124 -10.56 -7.86 -7.45
C GLU A 124 -9.51 -7.13 -8.32
N PHE A 125 -8.31 -7.73 -8.53
CA PHE A 125 -7.20 -7.13 -9.28
C PHE A 125 -6.53 -8.16 -10.20
N ASP A 126 -5.71 -7.68 -11.16
CA ASP A 126 -5.16 -8.48 -12.25
C ASP A 126 -3.80 -9.09 -11.96
N GLY A 127 -3.14 -8.70 -10.87
CA GLY A 127 -1.86 -9.29 -10.46
C GLY A 127 -1.20 -8.58 -9.29
N LEU A 128 -0.21 -9.27 -8.71
CA LEU A 128 0.55 -8.85 -7.54
C LEU A 128 2.05 -8.95 -7.83
N ALA A 129 2.79 -7.87 -7.58
CA ALA A 129 4.24 -7.84 -7.57
C ALA A 129 4.76 -7.56 -6.16
N LEU A 130 5.71 -8.34 -5.70
CA LEU A 130 6.29 -8.23 -4.35
C LEU A 130 7.78 -7.92 -4.42
N SER A 131 8.21 -6.99 -3.58
CA SER A 131 9.61 -6.62 -3.39
C SER A 131 9.96 -6.78 -1.91
N GLY A 132 10.79 -7.77 -1.56
CA GLY A 132 11.24 -8.00 -0.19
C GLY A 132 10.12 -8.18 0.83
N ALA A 133 8.99 -8.78 0.42
CA ALA A 133 7.83 -8.96 1.29
C ALA A 133 8.15 -9.83 2.51
N THR A 134 7.75 -9.37 3.70
CA THR A 134 7.95 -10.09 4.96
C THR A 134 6.82 -11.10 5.17
N ILE A 135 6.85 -12.20 4.42
CA ILE A 135 5.81 -13.25 4.48
C ILE A 135 6.06 -14.21 5.65
N LYS A 136 7.34 -14.40 6.01
CA LYS A 136 7.74 -15.24 7.14
C LYS A 136 8.80 -14.52 7.96
N PRO A 137 8.71 -14.51 9.30
CA PRO A 137 9.81 -14.01 10.13
C PRO A 137 11.10 -14.75 9.77
N GLY A 138 12.19 -14.01 9.59
CA GLY A 138 13.51 -14.61 9.36
C GLY A 138 13.86 -15.58 10.49
N ALA A 139 14.45 -16.71 10.16
CA ALA A 139 14.82 -17.80 11.11
C ALA A 139 15.77 -17.37 12.25
N SER A 140 16.22 -16.12 12.25
CA SER A 140 17.21 -15.57 13.21
C SER A 140 16.63 -14.77 14.38
N LEU A 141 15.32 -14.69 14.52
CA LEU A 141 14.76 -14.06 15.73
C LEU A 141 14.84 -15.04 16.90
N SER A 142 15.75 -14.78 17.83
CA SER A 142 15.83 -15.59 19.06
C SER A 142 14.52 -15.53 19.82
N PRO A 143 14.11 -16.61 20.54
CA PRO A 143 12.91 -16.61 21.37
C PRO A 143 12.84 -15.42 22.33
N ALA A 144 13.99 -15.00 22.88
CA ALA A 144 14.09 -13.84 23.75
C ALA A 144 13.65 -12.54 23.04
N LYS A 145 14.08 -12.29 21.80
CA LYS A 145 13.66 -11.11 21.01
C LYS A 145 12.16 -11.12 20.72
N ILE A 146 11.59 -12.29 20.41
CA ILE A 146 10.15 -12.44 20.22
C ILE A 146 9.39 -12.14 21.51
N MET A 147 9.87 -12.63 22.66
CA MET A 147 9.27 -12.40 23.95
C MET A 147 9.34 -10.93 24.37
N THR A 148 10.48 -10.28 24.15
CA THR A 148 10.64 -8.84 24.39
C THR A 148 9.70 -8.00 23.52
N ALA A 149 9.59 -8.32 22.23
CA ALA A 149 8.66 -7.62 21.34
C ALA A 149 7.20 -7.80 21.76
N ARG A 150 6.80 -9.01 22.22
CA ARG A 150 5.47 -9.26 22.77
C ARG A 150 5.19 -8.48 24.06
N LEU A 151 6.15 -8.40 24.98
CA LEU A 151 6.01 -7.62 26.21
C LEU A 151 5.88 -6.12 25.93
N LEU A 152 6.69 -5.59 25.00
CA LEU A 152 6.62 -4.18 24.61
C LEU A 152 5.33 -3.84 23.84
N SER A 153 4.69 -4.81 23.20
CA SER A 153 3.40 -4.60 22.51
C SER A 153 2.18 -4.60 23.44
N LEU A 154 2.38 -4.92 24.72
CA LEU A 154 1.32 -4.91 25.73
C LEU A 154 1.35 -3.64 26.62
N MET A 155 2.38 -2.81 26.45
CA MET A 155 2.54 -1.49 27.11
C MET A 155 2.03 -0.38 26.18
#